data_c56a587ed336d038f51176093468c08c
#
_entry.id   c56a587ed336d038f51176093468c08c
#
_cell.length_a   1.000
_cell.length_b   1.000
_cell.length_c   1.000
_cell.angle_alpha   90.00
_cell.angle_beta   90.00
_cell.angle_gamma   90.00
#
_symmetry.space_group_name_H-M   'P 1'
#
loop_
_entity.id
_entity.type
_entity.pdbx_description
1 polymer ?
#
loop_
_entity_poly.entity_id
_entity_poly.type
_entity_poly.pdbx_seq_one_letter_code
_entity_poly.pdbx_strand_id
1 'polypeptide(L)'
;MRYSVIIPVYNRPDEVDELLQSLTMQHFKDFEVVVVEDGSFIPCKEVVERYADRLNIKYFSKPNSGPGQTRNYGAERSEGEYLIILDSDVILPEGYFDAVEKELLASPADAFGGPDRAHDSFTDIQKAINYSMTSFFTTGGIRGGKKKMDKFYPRSFNMGVRRAVYEALGGFSKMRFGEDIDFSIRIFKNGYTCRLFPDAWVYHKRRTDLKKFFKQVHNSGIARINLY
;
A
#
# COMPACT_ATOMS: atom_id res chain seq x y z
N MET A 1 14.89 -13.34 3.87
CA MET A 1 13.53 -12.75 3.92
C MET A 1 13.14 -12.28 2.53
N ARG A 2 12.06 -12.78 2.00
CA ARG A 2 11.59 -12.41 0.65
C ARG A 2 10.91 -11.06 0.63
N TYR A 3 9.98 -10.83 1.57
CA TYR A 3 9.20 -9.60 1.65
C TYR A 3 9.29 -8.92 3.02
N SER A 4 9.24 -7.58 2.99
CA SER A 4 8.95 -6.76 4.17
C SER A 4 7.68 -5.97 3.92
N VAL A 5 6.64 -6.23 4.70
CA VAL A 5 5.38 -5.48 4.65
C VAL A 5 5.52 -4.25 5.51
N ILE A 6 5.48 -3.05 4.91
CA ILE A 6 5.63 -1.76 5.58
C ILE A 6 4.27 -1.10 5.75
N ILE A 7 3.86 -0.88 6.99
CA ILE A 7 2.53 -0.36 7.36
C ILE A 7 2.70 0.94 8.15
N PRO A 8 2.50 2.11 7.52
CA PRO A 8 2.42 3.38 8.26
C PRO A 8 1.06 3.50 8.94
N VAL A 9 1.05 3.88 10.22
CA VAL A 9 -0.18 3.97 11.02
C VAL A 9 -0.32 5.35 11.65
N TYR A 10 -1.55 5.89 11.63
CA TYR A 10 -1.92 7.09 12.37
C TYR A 10 -3.37 7.02 12.86
N ASN A 11 -3.57 6.79 14.18
CA ASN A 11 -4.89 6.71 14.84
C ASN A 11 -5.85 5.67 14.23
N ARG A 12 -5.39 4.43 13.95
CA ARG A 12 -6.16 3.40 13.26
C ARG A 12 -5.94 1.99 13.82
N PRO A 13 -6.08 1.78 15.14
CA PRO A 13 -5.84 0.45 15.73
C PRO A 13 -6.77 -0.63 15.17
N ASP A 14 -8.04 -0.31 14.91
CA ASP A 14 -9.02 -1.29 14.41
C ASP A 14 -8.71 -1.76 12.99
N GLU A 15 -8.31 -0.83 12.11
CA GLU A 15 -7.92 -1.18 10.75
C GLU A 15 -6.61 -1.98 10.72
N VAL A 16 -5.67 -1.67 11.62
CA VAL A 16 -4.44 -2.45 11.80
C VAL A 16 -4.76 -3.88 12.24
N ASP A 17 -5.70 -4.09 13.14
CA ASP A 17 -6.14 -5.41 13.59
C ASP A 17 -6.63 -6.26 12.41
N GLU A 18 -7.52 -5.72 11.58
CA GLU A 18 -8.03 -6.43 10.40
C GLU A 18 -6.93 -6.74 9.37
N LEU A 19 -6.02 -5.81 9.14
CA LEU A 19 -4.87 -6.02 8.24
C LEU A 19 -3.96 -7.14 8.78
N LEU A 20 -3.57 -7.09 10.06
CA LEU A 20 -2.71 -8.10 10.68
C LEU A 20 -3.40 -9.48 10.70
N GLN A 21 -4.70 -9.53 10.97
CA GLN A 21 -5.47 -10.77 10.87
C GLN A 21 -5.39 -11.36 9.46
N SER A 22 -5.55 -10.55 8.41
CA SER A 22 -5.44 -11.01 7.02
C SER A 22 -4.03 -11.48 6.63
N LEU A 23 -2.99 -10.90 7.25
CA LEU A 23 -1.60 -11.34 7.07
C LEU A 23 -1.34 -12.69 7.72
N THR A 24 -1.99 -13.02 8.85
CA THR A 24 -1.88 -14.38 9.44
C THR A 24 -2.45 -15.46 8.55
N MET A 25 -3.41 -15.15 7.69
CA MET A 25 -4.09 -16.08 6.79
C MET A 25 -3.31 -16.35 5.49
N GLN A 26 -2.22 -15.65 5.24
CA GLN A 26 -1.43 -15.85 4.02
C GLN A 26 -0.80 -17.25 3.99
N HIS A 27 -0.83 -17.92 2.84
CA HIS A 27 -0.19 -19.23 2.64
C HIS A 27 1.33 -19.12 2.61
N PHE A 28 1.85 -18.15 1.88
CA PHE A 28 3.27 -17.82 1.85
C PHE A 28 3.71 -17.17 3.17
N LYS A 29 4.86 -17.62 3.74
CA LYS A 29 5.30 -17.22 5.08
C LYS A 29 6.66 -16.51 5.15
N ASP A 30 7.41 -16.43 4.05
CA ASP A 30 8.73 -15.79 4.07
C ASP A 30 8.62 -14.26 3.96
N PHE A 31 7.93 -13.67 4.95
CA PHE A 31 7.83 -12.21 5.10
C PHE A 31 7.91 -11.77 6.56
N GLU A 32 8.29 -10.52 6.75
CA GLU A 32 8.16 -9.79 8.00
C GLU A 32 7.14 -8.66 7.86
N VAL A 33 6.64 -8.19 8.98
CA VAL A 33 5.74 -7.04 9.07
C VAL A 33 6.40 -5.94 9.89
N VAL A 34 6.46 -4.73 9.34
CA VAL A 34 7.03 -3.57 10.01
C VAL A 34 5.94 -2.51 10.16
N VAL A 35 5.40 -2.40 11.37
CA VAL A 35 4.38 -1.41 11.71
C VAL A 35 5.06 -0.17 12.27
N VAL A 36 4.77 1.00 11.69
CA VAL A 36 5.33 2.28 12.13
C VAL A 36 4.23 3.25 12.48
N GLU A 37 4.13 3.57 13.78
CA GLU A 37 3.21 4.54 14.32
C GLU A 37 3.74 5.96 14.10
N ASP A 38 2.97 6.81 13.43
CA ASP A 38 3.35 8.17 13.04
C ASP A 38 2.80 9.23 14.02
N GLY A 39 3.08 9.06 15.31
CA GLY A 39 2.67 10.00 16.36
C GLY A 39 1.17 9.96 16.66
N SER A 40 0.58 8.78 16.70
CA SER A 40 -0.84 8.58 17.04
C SER A 40 -1.15 8.96 18.48
N PHE A 41 -2.36 9.50 18.68
CA PHE A 41 -2.97 9.66 20.02
C PHE A 41 -3.63 8.36 20.49
N ILE A 42 -4.04 7.51 19.54
CA ILE A 42 -4.61 6.18 19.80
C ILE A 42 -3.65 5.17 19.14
N PRO A 43 -2.64 4.69 19.87
CA PRO A 43 -1.63 3.79 19.31
C PRO A 43 -2.19 2.38 19.09
N CYS A 44 -1.60 1.67 18.12
CA CYS A 44 -1.94 0.28 17.83
C CYS A 44 -0.99 -0.76 18.48
N LYS A 45 -0.15 -0.36 19.44
CA LYS A 45 0.86 -1.23 20.04
C LYS A 45 0.26 -2.51 20.61
N GLU A 46 -0.77 -2.41 21.44
CA GLU A 46 -1.46 -3.58 22.04
C GLU A 46 -2.08 -4.50 20.98
N VAL A 47 -2.55 -3.91 19.87
CA VAL A 47 -3.03 -4.68 18.73
C VAL A 47 -1.88 -5.51 18.14
N VAL A 48 -0.74 -4.87 17.85
CA VAL A 48 0.43 -5.53 17.26
C VAL A 48 0.94 -6.67 18.17
N GLU A 49 1.01 -6.46 19.48
CA GLU A 49 1.47 -7.45 20.45
C GLU A 49 0.63 -8.74 20.43
N ARG A 50 -0.65 -8.68 20.09
CA ARG A 50 -1.52 -9.88 19.95
C ARG A 50 -1.16 -10.79 18.77
N TYR A 51 -0.33 -10.32 17.86
CA TYR A 51 0.09 -11.07 16.66
C TYR A 51 1.56 -11.52 16.70
N ALA A 52 2.29 -11.19 17.76
CA ALA A 52 3.73 -11.46 17.87
C ALA A 52 4.10 -12.95 17.84
N ASP A 53 3.19 -13.84 18.22
CA ASP A 53 3.35 -15.30 18.17
C ASP A 53 3.01 -15.91 16.79
N ARG A 54 2.33 -15.16 15.92
CA ARG A 54 1.83 -15.63 14.61
C ARG A 54 2.49 -14.97 13.42
N LEU A 55 3.09 -13.79 13.61
CA LEU A 55 3.77 -13.01 12.58
C LEU A 55 5.18 -12.63 13.04
N ASN A 56 6.14 -12.65 12.13
CA ASN A 56 7.43 -11.98 12.34
C ASN A 56 7.20 -10.47 12.24
N ILE A 57 6.85 -9.82 13.36
CA ILE A 57 6.37 -8.45 13.39
C ILE A 57 7.27 -7.55 14.23
N LYS A 58 7.61 -6.38 13.69
CA LYS A 58 8.37 -5.31 14.35
C LYS A 58 7.46 -4.07 14.50
N TYR A 59 7.44 -3.47 15.66
CA TYR A 59 6.68 -2.24 15.93
C TYR A 59 7.62 -1.09 16.29
N PHE A 60 7.41 0.05 15.65
CA PHE A 60 8.12 1.29 15.92
C PHE A 60 7.14 2.44 16.10
N SER A 61 7.51 3.41 16.97
CA SER A 61 6.77 4.65 17.13
C SER A 61 7.72 5.83 16.96
N LYS A 62 7.25 6.88 16.30
CA LYS A 62 8.00 8.11 16.07
C LYS A 62 7.09 9.34 16.05
N PRO A 63 7.64 10.56 16.20
CA PRO A 63 6.88 11.79 15.98
C PRO A 63 6.29 11.85 14.56
N ASN A 64 5.12 12.50 14.43
CA ASN A 64 4.42 12.61 13.15
C ASN A 64 5.28 13.34 12.09
N SER A 65 5.42 12.71 10.95
CA SER A 65 6.15 13.25 9.79
C SER A 65 5.48 13.01 8.44
N GLY A 66 4.28 12.43 8.47
CA GLY A 66 3.50 12.08 7.29
C GLY A 66 3.82 10.70 6.72
N PRO A 67 2.91 10.18 5.86
CA PRO A 67 2.93 8.78 5.43
C PRO A 67 4.19 8.40 4.65
N GLY A 68 4.68 9.25 3.75
CA GLY A 68 5.88 8.97 2.95
C GLY A 68 7.12 8.75 3.83
N GLN A 69 7.37 9.66 4.78
CA GLN A 69 8.52 9.56 5.69
C GLN A 69 8.36 8.39 6.67
N THR A 70 7.14 8.03 7.01
CA THR A 70 6.85 6.89 7.87
C THR A 70 7.13 5.57 7.16
N ARG A 71 6.83 5.48 5.87
CA ARG A 71 7.21 4.34 5.02
C ARG A 71 8.73 4.23 4.88
N ASN A 72 9.44 5.37 4.68
CA ASN A 72 10.91 5.38 4.63
C ASN A 72 11.51 4.85 5.94
N TYR A 73 11.00 5.32 7.07
CA TYR A 73 11.44 4.87 8.40
C TYR A 73 11.29 3.35 8.59
N GLY A 74 10.17 2.78 8.12
CA GLY A 74 9.93 1.34 8.13
C GLY A 74 10.84 0.57 7.19
N ALA A 75 11.04 1.08 5.97
CA ALA A 75 11.91 0.47 4.98
C ALA A 75 13.37 0.37 5.46
N GLU A 76 13.89 1.41 6.12
CA GLU A 76 15.24 1.42 6.72
C GLU A 76 15.44 0.35 7.82
N ARG A 77 14.34 -0.15 8.43
CA ARG A 77 14.35 -1.11 9.55
C ARG A 77 13.90 -2.50 9.17
N SER A 78 13.76 -2.73 7.88
CA SER A 78 13.29 -3.98 7.29
C SER A 78 14.41 -4.69 6.52
N GLU A 79 14.24 -6.01 6.23
CA GLU A 79 15.32 -6.86 5.71
C GLU A 79 14.96 -7.57 4.39
N GLY A 80 13.67 -7.52 3.97
CA GLY A 80 13.18 -8.23 2.78
C GLY A 80 13.78 -7.72 1.48
N GLU A 81 13.90 -8.61 0.50
CA GLU A 81 14.34 -8.28 -0.86
C GLU A 81 13.36 -7.33 -1.57
N TYR A 82 12.06 -7.52 -1.35
CA TYR A 82 11.01 -6.63 -1.79
C TYR A 82 10.31 -5.97 -0.62
N LEU A 83 10.05 -4.67 -0.75
CA LEU A 83 9.22 -3.91 0.15
C LEU A 83 7.78 -3.94 -0.37
N ILE A 84 6.84 -4.42 0.44
CA ILE A 84 5.41 -4.38 0.17
C ILE A 84 4.81 -3.24 1.00
N ILE A 85 4.52 -2.14 0.35
CA ILE A 85 3.92 -0.97 0.98
C ILE A 85 2.41 -1.14 1.00
N LEU A 86 1.81 -1.13 2.17
CA LEU A 86 0.37 -1.22 2.37
C LEU A 86 -0.11 -0.06 3.24
N ASP A 87 -1.26 0.52 2.93
CA ASP A 87 -1.94 1.41 3.86
C ASP A 87 -2.62 0.58 4.97
N SER A 88 -2.77 1.14 6.16
CA SER A 88 -3.35 0.43 7.32
C SER A 88 -4.82 0.02 7.14
N ASP A 89 -5.52 0.61 6.16
CA ASP A 89 -6.94 0.39 5.87
C ASP A 89 -7.18 -0.60 4.71
N VAL A 90 -6.26 -1.55 4.49
CA VAL A 90 -6.42 -2.63 3.53
C VAL A 90 -6.59 -3.99 4.21
N ILE A 91 -7.23 -4.93 3.52
CA ILE A 91 -7.34 -6.34 3.91
C ILE A 91 -6.86 -7.17 2.73
N LEU A 92 -6.00 -8.16 2.97
CA LEU A 92 -5.47 -9.02 1.93
C LEU A 92 -6.31 -10.28 1.76
N PRO A 93 -6.55 -10.75 0.52
CA PRO A 93 -7.02 -12.11 0.29
C PRO A 93 -5.92 -13.12 0.66
N GLU A 94 -6.30 -14.34 1.05
CA GLU A 94 -5.37 -15.39 1.53
C GLU A 94 -4.25 -15.73 0.55
N GLY A 95 -4.49 -15.63 -0.76
CA GLY A 95 -3.52 -15.91 -1.83
C GLY A 95 -2.77 -14.68 -2.37
N TYR A 96 -2.71 -13.56 -1.64
CA TYR A 96 -2.07 -12.34 -2.13
C TYR A 96 -0.60 -12.56 -2.49
N PHE A 97 0.20 -13.13 -1.59
CA PHE A 97 1.62 -13.39 -1.85
C PHE A 97 1.84 -14.48 -2.91
N ASP A 98 0.97 -15.48 -2.98
CA ASP A 98 1.02 -16.51 -4.04
C ASP A 98 0.84 -15.88 -5.42
N ALA A 99 -0.08 -14.92 -5.54
CA ALA A 99 -0.27 -14.15 -6.76
C ALA A 99 0.96 -13.28 -7.10
N VAL A 100 1.56 -12.63 -6.09
CA VAL A 100 2.79 -11.85 -6.28
C VAL A 100 3.94 -12.73 -6.75
N GLU A 101 4.18 -13.87 -6.10
CA GLU A 101 5.25 -14.82 -6.48
C GLU A 101 5.04 -15.35 -7.90
N LYS A 102 3.82 -15.76 -8.24
CA LYS A 102 3.46 -16.24 -9.58
C LYS A 102 3.84 -15.22 -10.67
N GLU A 103 3.51 -13.95 -10.46
CA GLU A 103 3.79 -12.87 -11.41
C GLU A 103 5.30 -12.55 -11.49
N LEU A 104 6.02 -12.54 -10.36
CA LEU A 104 7.46 -12.30 -10.33
C LEU A 104 8.25 -13.45 -10.97
N LEU A 105 7.82 -14.70 -10.77
CA LEU A 105 8.44 -15.87 -11.42
C LEU A 105 8.20 -15.87 -12.93
N ALA A 106 7.02 -15.48 -13.37
CA ALA A 106 6.70 -15.41 -14.80
C ALA A 106 7.49 -14.30 -15.52
N SER A 107 7.70 -13.17 -14.85
CA SER A 107 8.47 -12.04 -15.37
C SER A 107 8.88 -11.11 -14.22
N PRO A 108 10.18 -11.01 -13.92
CA PRO A 108 10.67 -10.11 -12.88
C PRO A 108 10.24 -8.66 -13.10
N ALA A 109 10.02 -7.93 -12.02
CA ALA A 109 9.69 -6.51 -12.03
C ALA A 109 10.45 -5.79 -10.92
N ASP A 110 10.87 -4.55 -11.18
CA ASP A 110 11.53 -3.71 -10.17
C ASP A 110 10.50 -3.11 -9.20
N ALA A 111 9.31 -2.82 -9.73
CA ALA A 111 8.16 -2.41 -8.94
C ALA A 111 6.87 -2.98 -9.52
N PHE A 112 5.86 -3.10 -8.68
CA PHE A 112 4.54 -3.56 -9.09
C PHE A 112 3.45 -2.99 -8.18
N GLY A 113 2.22 -3.16 -8.56
CA GLY A 113 1.05 -2.92 -7.71
C GLY A 113 -0.13 -3.72 -8.23
N GLY A 114 -1.14 -3.86 -7.38
CA GLY A 114 -2.37 -4.56 -7.70
C GLY A 114 -3.60 -3.67 -7.61
N PRO A 115 -4.76 -4.14 -8.14
CA PRO A 115 -6.03 -3.46 -8.04
C PRO A 115 -6.54 -3.40 -6.60
N ASP A 116 -7.51 -2.53 -6.36
CA ASP A 116 -8.28 -2.52 -5.13
C ASP A 116 -9.74 -2.92 -5.39
N ARG A 117 -10.36 -3.54 -4.39
CA ARG A 117 -11.74 -4.01 -4.41
C ARG A 117 -12.49 -3.57 -3.15
N ALA A 118 -13.83 -3.56 -3.23
CA ALA A 118 -14.68 -3.43 -2.04
C ALA A 118 -14.89 -4.81 -1.41
N HIS A 119 -14.82 -4.87 -0.08
CA HIS A 119 -15.20 -6.06 0.68
C HIS A 119 -16.72 -6.07 0.94
N ASP A 120 -17.32 -7.24 1.08
CA ASP A 120 -18.78 -7.38 1.30
C ASP A 120 -19.24 -6.71 2.60
N SER A 121 -18.39 -6.67 3.62
CA SER A 121 -18.67 -5.99 4.90
C SER A 121 -18.63 -4.46 4.84
N PHE A 122 -18.17 -3.86 3.74
CA PHE A 122 -18.09 -2.42 3.62
C PHE A 122 -19.48 -1.79 3.46
N THR A 123 -19.64 -0.58 3.99
CA THR A 123 -20.90 0.17 3.88
C THR A 123 -21.24 0.51 2.42
N ASP A 124 -22.51 0.77 2.13
CA ASP A 124 -22.95 1.13 0.79
C ASP A 124 -22.26 2.39 0.25
N ILE A 125 -21.96 3.36 1.13
CA ILE A 125 -21.18 4.56 0.78
C ILE A 125 -19.76 4.16 0.37
N GLN A 126 -19.10 3.30 1.10
CA GLN A 126 -17.75 2.82 0.76
C GLN A 126 -17.73 2.04 -0.54
N LYS A 127 -18.74 1.19 -0.79
CA LYS A 127 -18.90 0.45 -2.04
C LYS A 127 -19.14 1.40 -3.22
N ALA A 128 -20.01 2.41 -3.06
CA ALA A 128 -20.27 3.43 -4.08
C ALA A 128 -19.02 4.27 -4.41
N ILE A 129 -18.27 4.70 -3.39
CA ILE A 129 -16.99 5.41 -3.56
C ILE A 129 -15.98 4.49 -4.28
N ASN A 130 -15.89 3.22 -3.88
CA ASN A 130 -15.02 2.26 -4.56
C ASN A 130 -15.40 2.12 -6.04
N TYR A 131 -16.67 1.93 -6.36
CA TYR A 131 -17.14 1.86 -7.72
C TYR A 131 -16.77 3.12 -8.52
N SER A 132 -16.98 4.31 -7.96
CA SER A 132 -16.62 5.57 -8.63
C SER A 132 -15.10 5.69 -8.88
N MET A 133 -14.26 5.13 -8.01
CA MET A 133 -12.80 5.20 -8.15
C MET A 133 -12.19 4.09 -9.01
N THR A 134 -12.92 3.01 -9.27
CA THR A 134 -12.44 1.87 -10.07
C THR A 134 -13.14 1.76 -11.42
N SER A 135 -14.24 2.50 -11.64
CA SER A 135 -15.00 2.51 -12.88
C SER A 135 -14.16 3.00 -14.07
N PHE A 136 -14.37 2.38 -15.21
CA PHE A 136 -13.78 2.80 -16.48
C PHE A 136 -14.10 4.26 -16.83
N PHE A 137 -15.32 4.72 -16.56
CA PHE A 137 -15.77 6.08 -16.88
C PHE A 137 -15.09 7.17 -16.06
N THR A 138 -14.60 6.84 -14.86
CA THR A 138 -13.99 7.83 -13.95
C THR A 138 -12.45 7.78 -13.94
N THR A 139 -11.87 6.61 -14.12
CA THR A 139 -10.42 6.40 -14.00
C THR A 139 -9.80 5.70 -15.20
N GLY A 140 -10.56 5.53 -16.31
CA GLY A 140 -10.09 4.81 -17.49
C GLY A 140 -9.76 3.33 -17.24
N GLY A 141 -10.29 2.74 -16.15
CA GLY A 141 -10.00 1.37 -15.75
C GLY A 141 -8.64 1.15 -15.12
N ILE A 142 -7.86 2.21 -14.85
CA ILE A 142 -6.50 2.13 -14.29
C ILE A 142 -6.47 1.44 -12.93
N ARG A 143 -7.48 1.62 -12.09
CA ARG A 143 -7.55 1.06 -10.74
C ARG A 143 -8.23 -0.29 -10.63
N GLY A 144 -9.19 -0.59 -11.50
CA GLY A 144 -9.96 -1.85 -11.49
C GLY A 144 -9.67 -2.75 -12.70
N GLY A 145 -8.76 -2.34 -13.58
CA GLY A 145 -8.59 -2.94 -14.90
C GLY A 145 -7.77 -4.22 -14.92
N LYS A 146 -8.23 -5.15 -15.75
CA LYS A 146 -7.51 -6.38 -16.11
C LYS A 146 -6.57 -6.20 -17.31
N LYS A 147 -6.46 -4.98 -17.88
CA LYS A 147 -5.64 -4.73 -19.07
C LYS A 147 -4.20 -4.44 -18.69
N LYS A 148 -3.26 -5.11 -19.37
CA LYS A 148 -1.84 -4.73 -19.39
C LYS A 148 -1.76 -3.30 -19.95
N MET A 149 -1.22 -2.39 -19.14
CA MET A 149 -0.94 -1.01 -19.55
C MET A 149 0.55 -0.86 -19.78
N ASP A 150 0.95 -0.15 -20.82
CA ASP A 150 2.37 0.12 -21.12
C ASP A 150 3.06 0.90 -19.99
N LYS A 151 2.30 1.69 -19.22
CA LYS A 151 2.78 2.39 -18.03
C LYS A 151 1.75 2.26 -16.91
N PHE A 152 2.14 1.57 -15.84
CA PHE A 152 1.34 1.44 -14.63
C PHE A 152 2.04 2.15 -13.47
N TYR A 153 1.33 3.06 -12.81
CA TYR A 153 1.81 3.83 -11.66
C TYR A 153 1.24 3.22 -10.37
N PRO A 154 1.99 2.37 -9.65
CA PRO A 154 1.50 1.77 -8.41
C PRO A 154 1.19 2.83 -7.37
N ARG A 155 0.19 2.54 -6.54
CA ARG A 155 -0.25 3.42 -5.46
C ARG A 155 0.16 2.81 -4.12
N SER A 156 0.46 3.65 -3.16
CA SER A 156 0.99 3.24 -1.86
C SER A 156 0.09 2.30 -1.05
N PHE A 157 -1.20 2.22 -1.35
CA PHE A 157 -2.09 1.27 -0.68
C PHE A 157 -1.81 -0.20 -1.05
N ASN A 158 -1.13 -0.45 -2.18
CA ASN A 158 -0.74 -1.78 -2.65
C ASN A 158 0.41 -1.65 -3.66
N MET A 159 1.63 -1.46 -3.15
CA MET A 159 2.83 -1.27 -3.96
C MET A 159 3.92 -2.22 -3.50
N GLY A 160 4.47 -3.00 -4.42
CA GLY A 160 5.71 -3.75 -4.22
C GLY A 160 6.87 -3.07 -4.93
N VAL A 161 8.04 -3.04 -4.32
CA VAL A 161 9.25 -2.49 -4.93
C VAL A 161 10.49 -3.24 -4.44
N ARG A 162 11.39 -3.57 -5.37
CA ARG A 162 12.69 -4.17 -5.00
C ARG A 162 13.47 -3.21 -4.11
N ARG A 163 13.99 -3.71 -2.98
CA ARG A 163 14.75 -2.90 -2.01
C ARG A 163 15.84 -2.06 -2.67
N ALA A 164 16.67 -2.66 -3.52
CA ALA A 164 17.76 -1.96 -4.18
C ALA A 164 17.27 -0.77 -5.03
N VAL A 165 16.10 -0.87 -5.66
CA VAL A 165 15.47 0.23 -6.41
C VAL A 165 14.94 1.31 -5.47
N TYR A 166 14.29 0.90 -4.37
CA TYR A 166 13.80 1.82 -3.35
C TYR A 166 14.94 2.68 -2.78
N GLU A 167 16.04 2.05 -2.41
CA GLU A 167 17.23 2.69 -1.86
C GLU A 167 17.93 3.58 -2.89
N ALA A 168 18.13 3.10 -4.12
CA ALA A 168 18.73 3.87 -5.21
C ALA A 168 17.94 5.15 -5.54
N LEU A 169 16.61 5.14 -5.37
CA LEU A 169 15.75 6.29 -5.60
C LEU A 169 15.56 7.17 -4.34
N GLY A 170 16.10 6.78 -3.17
CA GLY A 170 15.98 7.51 -1.91
C GLY A 170 14.58 7.47 -1.29
N GLY A 171 13.76 6.44 -1.62
CA GLY A 171 12.43 6.25 -1.08
C GLY A 171 11.42 7.35 -1.45
N PHE A 172 10.41 7.54 -0.61
CA PHE A 172 9.38 8.57 -0.81
C PHE A 172 9.91 9.98 -0.50
N SER A 173 9.55 10.94 -1.34
CA SER A 173 9.87 12.36 -1.12
C SER A 173 9.08 12.96 0.07
N LYS A 174 9.51 14.13 0.54
CA LYS A 174 8.85 14.86 1.66
C LYS A 174 7.54 15.57 1.24
N MET A 175 6.90 15.11 0.20
CA MET A 175 5.61 15.65 -0.23
C MET A 175 4.51 15.23 0.74
N ARG A 176 3.59 16.15 1.02
CA ARG A 176 2.42 15.86 1.87
C ARG A 176 1.36 15.02 1.16
N PHE A 177 1.22 15.20 -0.16
CA PHE A 177 0.27 14.49 -1.01
C PHE A 177 0.94 14.18 -2.35
N GLY A 178 0.69 12.99 -2.90
CA GLY A 178 1.20 12.57 -4.20
C GLY A 178 2.62 11.98 -4.16
N GLU A 179 3.14 11.71 -2.97
CA GLU A 179 4.45 11.07 -2.76
C GLU A 179 4.57 9.71 -3.46
N ASP A 180 3.47 8.99 -3.58
CA ASP A 180 3.38 7.70 -4.29
C ASP A 180 3.45 7.88 -5.81
N ILE A 181 2.84 8.93 -6.34
CA ILE A 181 2.91 9.27 -7.77
C ILE A 181 4.32 9.75 -8.12
N ASP A 182 4.89 10.66 -7.31
CA ASP A 182 6.27 11.12 -7.46
C ASP A 182 7.24 9.94 -7.49
N PHE A 183 7.13 9.02 -6.53
CA PHE A 183 7.98 7.84 -6.46
C PHE A 183 7.82 6.95 -7.71
N SER A 184 6.59 6.71 -8.15
CA SER A 184 6.31 5.96 -9.38
C SER A 184 6.89 6.64 -10.63
N ILE A 185 6.82 7.96 -10.73
CA ILE A 185 7.44 8.72 -11.83
C ILE A 185 8.96 8.55 -11.81
N ARG A 186 9.60 8.59 -10.63
CA ARG A 186 11.05 8.39 -10.49
C ARG A 186 11.48 6.98 -10.88
N ILE A 187 10.68 5.94 -10.59
CA ILE A 187 10.91 4.57 -11.06
C ILE A 187 11.03 4.56 -12.60
N PHE A 188 10.05 5.14 -13.31
CA PHE A 188 10.07 5.17 -14.78
C PHE A 188 11.19 6.04 -15.34
N LYS A 189 11.44 7.23 -14.76
CA LYS A 189 12.48 8.15 -15.24
C LYS A 189 13.89 7.56 -15.14
N ASN A 190 14.10 6.61 -14.21
CA ASN A 190 15.38 5.91 -14.05
C ASN A 190 15.45 4.57 -14.77
N GLY A 191 14.49 4.27 -15.64
CA GLY A 191 14.51 3.10 -16.50
C GLY A 191 14.13 1.78 -15.83
N TYR A 192 13.60 1.82 -14.61
CA TYR A 192 13.12 0.63 -13.91
C TYR A 192 11.76 0.17 -14.41
N THR A 193 11.54 -1.14 -14.35
CA THR A 193 10.29 -1.78 -14.79
C THR A 193 9.21 -1.67 -13.71
N CYS A 194 7.98 -1.34 -14.13
CA CYS A 194 6.84 -1.33 -13.24
C CYS A 194 5.64 -2.04 -13.88
N ARG A 195 5.02 -2.99 -13.16
CA ARG A 195 3.97 -3.84 -13.69
C ARG A 195 2.70 -3.82 -12.84
N LEU A 196 1.56 -3.96 -13.49
CA LEU A 196 0.31 -4.31 -12.83
C LEU A 196 0.25 -5.82 -12.62
N PHE A 197 0.01 -6.25 -11.38
CA PHE A 197 -0.27 -7.64 -11.00
C PHE A 197 -1.78 -7.79 -10.73
N PRO A 198 -2.56 -8.22 -11.71
CA PRO A 198 -4.03 -8.19 -11.60
C PRO A 198 -4.60 -9.07 -10.49
N ASP A 199 -3.89 -10.15 -10.16
CA ASP A 199 -4.31 -11.11 -9.15
C ASP A 199 -3.81 -10.76 -7.74
N ALA A 200 -2.82 -9.85 -7.61
CA ALA A 200 -2.33 -9.33 -6.33
C ALA A 200 -3.18 -8.12 -5.88
N TRP A 201 -4.48 -8.30 -5.78
CA TRP A 201 -5.42 -7.26 -5.37
C TRP A 201 -5.61 -7.23 -3.85
N VAL A 202 -6.12 -6.09 -3.35
CA VAL A 202 -6.47 -5.91 -1.93
C VAL A 202 -7.89 -5.36 -1.78
N TYR A 203 -8.55 -5.64 -0.65
CA TYR A 203 -9.72 -4.88 -0.24
C TYR A 203 -9.25 -3.57 0.40
N HIS A 204 -9.72 -2.44 -0.09
CA HIS A 204 -9.30 -1.13 0.41
C HIS A 204 -10.51 -0.38 0.97
N LYS A 205 -10.50 -0.13 2.28
CA LYS A 205 -11.54 0.63 2.96
C LYS A 205 -11.56 2.08 2.45
N ARG A 206 -12.66 2.45 1.85
CA ARG A 206 -12.87 3.82 1.39
C ARG A 206 -13.36 4.70 2.53
N ARG A 207 -13.39 6.01 2.29
CA ARG A 207 -13.94 6.97 3.23
C ARG A 207 -15.40 6.63 3.54
N THR A 208 -15.80 6.81 4.81
CA THR A 208 -17.13 6.45 5.33
C THR A 208 -18.20 7.48 5.01
N ASP A 209 -17.79 8.68 4.54
CA ASP A 209 -18.71 9.76 4.18
C ASP A 209 -18.25 10.54 2.96
N LEU A 210 -19.21 11.18 2.26
CA LEU A 210 -18.97 11.92 1.02
C LEU A 210 -18.13 13.19 1.24
N LYS A 211 -18.21 13.84 2.40
CA LYS A 211 -17.42 15.05 2.71
C LYS A 211 -15.92 14.71 2.81
N LYS A 212 -15.59 13.62 3.49
CA LYS A 212 -14.21 13.11 3.55
C LYS A 212 -13.72 12.67 2.17
N PHE A 213 -14.59 12.05 1.38
CA PHE A 213 -14.28 11.66 0.00
C PHE A 213 -14.00 12.88 -0.88
N PHE A 214 -14.85 13.91 -0.84
CA PHE A 214 -14.63 15.16 -1.57
C PHE A 214 -13.28 15.79 -1.21
N LYS A 215 -12.96 15.90 0.09
CA LYS A 215 -11.67 16.41 0.55
C LYS A 215 -10.49 15.59 0.00
N GLN A 216 -10.62 14.27 -0.06
CA GLN A 216 -9.59 13.38 -0.63
C GLN A 216 -9.38 13.66 -2.13
N VAL A 217 -10.46 13.78 -2.91
CA VAL A 217 -10.38 14.07 -4.36
C VAL A 217 -9.78 15.45 -4.60
N HIS A 218 -10.19 16.46 -3.83
CA HIS A 218 -9.64 17.82 -3.89
C HIS A 218 -8.13 17.84 -3.61
N ASN A 219 -7.67 17.18 -2.54
CA ASN A 219 -6.24 17.09 -2.22
C ASN A 219 -5.46 16.34 -3.31
N SER A 220 -6.05 15.32 -3.93
CA SER A 220 -5.44 14.61 -5.06
C SER A 220 -5.32 15.50 -6.30
N GLY A 221 -6.24 16.45 -6.50
CA GLY A 221 -6.14 17.47 -7.54
C GLY A 221 -4.97 18.43 -7.31
N ILE A 222 -4.83 18.95 -6.08
CA ILE A 222 -3.70 19.81 -5.69
C ILE A 222 -2.36 19.09 -5.88
N ALA A 223 -2.27 17.83 -5.45
CA ALA A 223 -1.05 17.05 -5.60
C ALA A 223 -0.57 16.97 -7.05
N ARG A 224 -1.48 16.85 -8.02
CA ARG A 224 -1.13 16.81 -9.44
C ARG A 224 -0.49 18.10 -9.96
N ILE A 225 -0.92 19.25 -9.44
CA ILE A 225 -0.33 20.55 -9.81
C ILE A 225 1.11 20.65 -9.30
N ASN A 226 1.40 20.08 -8.12
CA ASN A 226 2.72 20.11 -7.51
C ASN A 226 3.73 19.11 -8.10
N LEU A 227 3.27 18.22 -8.98
CA LEU A 227 4.11 17.21 -9.66
C LEU A 227 4.68 17.71 -11.00
N TYR A 228 4.24 18.88 -11.47
CA TYR A 228 4.68 19.55 -12.69
C TYR A 228 5.32 20.90 -12.34
#